data_140fb1230139ce13afd1ae0a60daa71d
#
_entry.id   140fb1230139ce13afd1ae0a60daa71d
#
_cell.length_a   1.000
_cell.length_b   1.000
_cell.length_c   1.000
_cell.angle_alpha   90.00
_cell.angle_beta   90.00
_cell.angle_gamma   90.00
#
_symmetry.space_group_name_H-M   'P 1'
#
loop_
_entity.id
_entity.type
_entity.pdbx_description
1 polymer ?
#
loop_
_entity_poly.entity_id
_entity_poly.type
_entity_poly.pdbx_seq_one_letter_code
_entity_poly.pdbx_strand_id
1 'polypeptide(L)'
;GAGEASTGETDAIWPHRWNFYPSDSFNITFDGVSLKDYSCSAEKMGAGMDGIGTISHEFGHVLGLPDLYDTDYAGSGGRATAINTWSIMASGSYNNCSNTPASFTAYEKYRLNWLQLDTLEVAGEYLLPPLMDSNKAYIITSPYEDEFFVFENRNQSSWDTYVPNSGGLIYHVKQEGDYNINCDPNYQKYDIEEADRNDDDNTLATDVFPSAQYNNFFADYSQPNSILWNGESLNKPITRITRDTSDNCIRFRFMIPDSSAIVETIHESIKLSNTSYQVKGVEVYEGIYNYTFKGFALDTLQDFSTEQFFEADGFNADSFSTVLTNLLYAKTYYYRSAYISDYDTIYGQIKTFTTVDG
;
A
#
# COMPACT_ATOMS: atom_id res chain seq x y z
N GLY A 1 -30.75 -0.73 23.33
CA GLY A 1 -29.81 0.06 24.01
C GLY A 1 -29.68 1.48 23.53
N ALA A 2 -29.12 2.29 24.38
CA ALA A 2 -28.67 3.62 24.00
C ALA A 2 -27.57 3.51 22.93
N GLY A 3 -27.30 4.61 22.23
CA GLY A 3 -26.16 4.74 21.33
C GLY A 3 -24.83 4.45 22.06
N GLU A 4 -23.77 4.32 21.31
CA GLU A 4 -22.45 4.12 21.87
C GLU A 4 -21.72 5.43 22.10
N ALA A 5 -20.68 5.45 22.96
CA ALA A 5 -20.03 6.68 23.40
C ALA A 5 -19.30 7.42 22.27
N SER A 6 -18.87 6.74 21.20
CA SER A 6 -18.18 7.36 20.05
C SER A 6 -19.07 8.33 19.27
N THR A 7 -20.40 8.23 19.42
CA THR A 7 -21.35 9.17 18.82
C THR A 7 -21.56 10.45 19.62
N GLY A 8 -20.83 10.63 20.72
CA GLY A 8 -20.94 11.79 21.62
C GLY A 8 -21.94 11.62 22.77
N GLU A 9 -22.50 10.45 22.96
CA GLU A 9 -23.39 10.10 24.08
C GLU A 9 -22.55 9.81 25.33
N THR A 10 -22.33 10.81 26.16
CA THR A 10 -21.44 10.72 27.34
C THR A 10 -21.84 9.69 28.39
N ASP A 11 -23.10 9.29 28.41
CA ASP A 11 -23.65 8.29 29.34
C ASP A 11 -23.70 6.87 28.73
N ALA A 12 -23.25 6.72 27.48
CA ALA A 12 -23.18 5.45 26.80
C ALA A 12 -21.83 4.73 27.05
N ILE A 13 -21.85 3.42 26.93
CA ILE A 13 -20.64 2.61 27.07
C ILE A 13 -19.90 2.60 25.75
N TRP A 14 -18.59 2.90 25.79
CA TRP A 14 -17.71 2.71 24.64
C TRP A 14 -17.59 1.22 24.31
N PRO A 15 -17.76 0.79 23.07
CA PRO A 15 -17.48 -0.57 22.65
C PRO A 15 -16.04 -0.93 23.04
N HIS A 16 -15.87 -2.09 23.67
CA HIS A 16 -14.55 -2.52 24.13
C HIS A 16 -14.50 -4.00 24.41
N ARG A 17 -13.31 -4.54 24.40
CA ARG A 17 -12.94 -5.82 25.02
C ARG A 17 -12.23 -5.55 26.35
N TRP A 18 -12.53 -6.31 27.37
CA TRP A 18 -11.80 -6.31 28.64
C TRP A 18 -11.69 -7.71 29.22
N ASN A 19 -10.94 -7.84 30.31
CA ASN A 19 -10.81 -9.11 31.01
C ASN A 19 -11.31 -9.01 32.45
N PHE A 20 -11.72 -10.15 33.00
CA PHE A 20 -12.01 -10.30 34.43
C PHE A 20 -10.70 -10.51 35.16
N TYR A 21 -10.25 -9.52 35.92
CA TYR A 21 -9.02 -9.65 36.69
C TYR A 21 -9.18 -10.68 37.81
N PRO A 22 -8.19 -11.58 38.01
CA PRO A 22 -8.22 -12.54 39.11
C PRO A 22 -8.28 -11.92 40.50
N SER A 23 -7.85 -10.63 40.63
CA SER A 23 -7.90 -9.87 41.88
C SER A 23 -9.30 -9.52 42.34
N ASP A 24 -10.31 -9.56 41.46
CA ASP A 24 -11.64 -9.05 41.74
C ASP A 24 -12.58 -10.12 42.28
N SER A 25 -12.08 -11.24 42.70
CA SER A 25 -12.87 -12.36 43.32
C SER A 25 -13.86 -13.02 42.36
N PHE A 26 -13.86 -12.71 41.09
CA PHE A 26 -14.72 -13.28 40.07
C PHE A 26 -13.96 -14.36 39.27
N ASN A 27 -13.90 -15.55 39.83
CA ASN A 27 -13.48 -16.73 39.08
C ASN A 27 -14.74 -17.41 38.52
N ILE A 28 -15.22 -16.93 37.39
CA ILE A 28 -16.42 -17.47 36.76
C ILE A 28 -16.03 -18.67 35.93
N THR A 29 -16.52 -19.85 36.28
CA THR A 29 -16.25 -21.06 35.51
C THR A 29 -17.58 -21.66 35.04
N PHE A 30 -17.71 -21.91 33.74
CA PHE A 30 -18.82 -22.66 33.14
C PHE A 30 -18.29 -23.93 32.49
N ASP A 31 -18.91 -25.07 32.82
CA ASP A 31 -18.53 -26.39 32.28
C ASP A 31 -17.03 -26.72 32.40
N GLY A 32 -16.39 -26.23 33.47
CA GLY A 32 -14.96 -26.41 33.70
C GLY A 32 -14.05 -25.43 32.95
N VAL A 33 -14.59 -24.50 32.18
CA VAL A 33 -13.85 -23.46 31.45
C VAL A 33 -13.95 -22.13 32.21
N SER A 34 -12.80 -21.55 32.54
CA SER A 34 -12.74 -20.22 33.17
C SER A 34 -12.99 -19.12 32.14
N LEU A 35 -13.95 -18.24 32.41
CA LEU A 35 -14.18 -17.06 31.62
C LEU A 35 -13.11 -16.00 31.99
N LYS A 36 -12.37 -15.58 31.01
CA LYS A 36 -11.29 -14.58 31.18
C LYS A 36 -11.63 -13.23 30.55
N ASP A 37 -12.32 -13.25 29.43
CA ASP A 37 -12.55 -12.06 28.60
C ASP A 37 -14.03 -11.85 28.35
N TYR A 38 -14.38 -10.59 28.12
CA TYR A 38 -15.68 -10.19 27.57
C TYR A 38 -15.49 -9.09 26.53
N SER A 39 -16.42 -8.97 25.62
CA SER A 39 -16.58 -7.81 24.75
C SER A 39 -17.98 -7.24 24.91
N CYS A 40 -18.11 -5.95 24.70
CA CYS A 40 -19.41 -5.30 24.61
C CYS A 40 -19.45 -4.39 23.39
N SER A 41 -20.62 -4.29 22.78
CA SER A 41 -20.89 -3.44 21.63
C SER A 41 -22.24 -2.76 21.83
N ALA A 42 -22.45 -1.66 21.12
CA ALA A 42 -23.72 -0.96 21.12
C ALA A 42 -24.74 -1.70 20.25
N GLU A 43 -26.01 -1.58 20.59
CA GLU A 43 -27.11 -2.01 19.73
C GLU A 43 -27.34 -1.02 18.56
N LYS A 44 -26.97 0.23 18.78
CA LYS A 44 -27.21 1.31 17.82
C LYS A 44 -25.96 2.15 17.61
N MET A 45 -25.74 2.50 16.35
CA MET A 45 -24.81 3.52 15.94
C MET A 45 -25.60 4.67 15.29
N GLY A 46 -25.62 5.84 15.95
CA GLY A 46 -26.49 6.94 15.56
C GLY A 46 -27.98 6.54 15.53
N ALA A 47 -28.67 6.78 14.42
CA ALA A 47 -30.10 6.48 14.28
C ALA A 47 -30.41 5.04 13.85
N GLY A 48 -29.38 4.24 13.44
CA GLY A 48 -29.51 2.87 12.94
C GLY A 48 -29.11 1.81 13.95
N MET A 49 -29.33 0.55 13.62
CA MET A 49 -28.69 -0.55 14.31
C MET A 49 -27.19 -0.58 13.94
N ASP A 50 -26.34 -0.88 14.91
CA ASP A 50 -24.93 -1.13 14.63
C ASP A 50 -24.77 -2.42 13.80
N GLY A 51 -23.80 -2.43 12.89
CA GLY A 51 -23.45 -3.60 12.12
C GLY A 51 -22.61 -4.59 12.92
N ILE A 52 -22.20 -5.67 12.26
CA ILE A 52 -21.37 -6.70 12.93
C ILE A 52 -19.90 -6.28 13.05
N GLY A 53 -19.49 -5.20 12.40
CA GLY A 53 -18.09 -4.78 12.33
C GLY A 53 -17.49 -4.49 13.70
N THR A 54 -18.17 -3.67 14.52
CA THR A 54 -17.74 -3.37 15.90
C THR A 54 -17.67 -4.64 16.76
N ILE A 55 -18.69 -5.50 16.68
CA ILE A 55 -18.71 -6.76 17.42
C ILE A 55 -17.53 -7.65 17.02
N SER A 56 -17.24 -7.74 15.73
CA SER A 56 -16.15 -8.57 15.20
C SER A 56 -14.78 -8.01 15.54
N HIS A 57 -14.63 -6.68 15.56
CA HIS A 57 -13.43 -5.98 16.01
C HIS A 57 -13.12 -6.31 17.48
N GLU A 58 -14.08 -6.08 18.36
CA GLU A 58 -13.93 -6.38 19.80
C GLU A 58 -13.67 -7.87 20.07
N PHE A 59 -14.27 -8.73 19.26
CA PHE A 59 -13.98 -10.16 19.35
C PHE A 59 -12.58 -10.50 18.83
N GLY A 60 -12.04 -9.75 17.86
CA GLY A 60 -10.65 -9.83 17.43
C GLY A 60 -9.68 -9.63 18.59
N HIS A 61 -9.98 -8.69 19.50
CA HIS A 61 -9.21 -8.51 20.73
C HIS A 61 -9.31 -9.70 21.69
N VAL A 62 -10.48 -10.35 21.78
CA VAL A 62 -10.62 -11.60 22.57
C VAL A 62 -9.73 -12.70 21.99
N LEU A 63 -9.55 -12.75 20.67
CA LEU A 63 -8.67 -13.68 20.00
C LEU A 63 -7.17 -13.33 20.16
N GLY A 64 -6.85 -12.14 20.66
CA GLY A 64 -5.48 -11.69 20.94
C GLY A 64 -4.88 -10.73 19.91
N LEU A 65 -5.69 -10.16 19.03
CA LEU A 65 -5.23 -9.13 18.10
C LEU A 65 -5.26 -7.74 18.77
N PRO A 66 -4.28 -6.88 18.50
CA PRO A 66 -4.26 -5.50 18.94
C PRO A 66 -5.05 -4.59 18.00
N ASP A 67 -5.25 -3.34 18.41
CA ASP A 67 -5.62 -2.26 17.52
C ASP A 67 -4.49 -2.01 16.51
N LEU A 68 -4.87 -1.83 15.24
CA LEU A 68 -3.95 -1.53 14.15
C LEU A 68 -4.13 -0.11 13.58
N TYR A 69 -4.90 0.71 14.26
CA TYR A 69 -5.03 2.14 13.99
C TYR A 69 -4.22 2.95 15.01
N ASP A 70 -4.05 4.23 14.73
CA ASP A 70 -3.41 5.17 15.65
C ASP A 70 -4.30 5.40 16.89
N THR A 71 -3.93 4.78 18.01
CA THR A 71 -4.73 4.82 19.25
C THR A 71 -4.49 6.08 20.09
N ASP A 72 -3.47 6.88 19.81
CA ASP A 72 -3.20 8.13 20.51
C ASP A 72 -3.46 9.40 19.66
N TYR A 73 -3.90 9.20 18.42
CA TYR A 73 -4.30 10.21 17.42
C TYR A 73 -3.19 11.17 16.99
N ALA A 74 -2.63 11.96 17.86
CA ALA A 74 -1.57 12.91 17.56
C ALA A 74 -0.56 13.01 18.72
N GLY A 75 -0.62 12.06 19.65
CA GLY A 75 0.20 12.06 20.84
C GLY A 75 1.68 11.79 20.56
N SER A 76 1.99 10.88 19.66
CA SER A 76 3.33 10.39 19.35
C SER A 76 3.94 10.96 18.05
N GLY A 77 3.80 12.26 17.85
CA GLY A 77 4.49 12.94 16.74
C GLY A 77 3.61 13.30 15.55
N GLY A 78 2.33 13.03 15.62
CA GLY A 78 1.34 13.31 14.59
C GLY A 78 0.41 12.13 14.36
N ARG A 79 -0.57 12.30 13.50
CA ARG A 79 -1.50 11.22 13.16
C ARG A 79 -0.87 10.30 12.13
N ALA A 80 -0.91 9.00 12.42
CA ALA A 80 -0.53 7.95 11.49
C ALA A 80 -1.76 7.45 10.70
N THR A 81 -1.57 7.12 9.43
CA THR A 81 -2.63 6.55 8.56
C THR A 81 -2.85 5.08 8.90
N ALA A 82 -1.79 4.37 9.21
CA ALA A 82 -1.82 2.96 9.58
C ALA A 82 -2.49 2.06 8.52
N ILE A 83 -3.15 0.99 8.94
CA ILE A 83 -3.82 0.03 8.02
C ILE A 83 -5.19 0.53 7.57
N ASN A 84 -5.75 1.53 8.24
CA ASN A 84 -7.01 2.17 7.94
C ASN A 84 -8.16 1.18 7.60
N THR A 85 -8.87 1.39 6.49
CA THR A 85 -10.05 0.58 6.10
C THR A 85 -9.70 -0.78 5.49
N TRP A 86 -8.42 -1.15 5.44
CA TRP A 86 -7.97 -2.46 4.97
C TRP A 86 -8.11 -3.59 6.00
N SER A 87 -8.22 -3.28 7.28
CA SER A 87 -8.34 -4.28 8.36
C SER A 87 -9.55 -4.03 9.26
N ILE A 88 -10.18 -5.13 9.69
CA ILE A 88 -11.22 -5.10 10.72
C ILE A 88 -10.66 -4.63 12.08
N MET A 89 -9.36 -4.83 12.36
CA MET A 89 -8.70 -4.33 13.58
C MET A 89 -8.28 -2.86 13.48
N ALA A 90 -8.72 -2.17 12.41
CA ALA A 90 -8.63 -0.75 12.22
C ALA A 90 -9.97 -0.21 11.72
N SER A 91 -9.97 0.89 10.95
CA SER A 91 -11.21 1.52 10.44
C SER A 91 -12.03 0.63 9.50
N GLY A 92 -11.48 -0.49 9.01
CA GLY A 92 -12.19 -1.46 8.18
C GLY A 92 -13.38 -2.14 8.88
N SER A 93 -13.47 -2.06 10.22
CA SER A 93 -14.65 -2.45 10.98
C SER A 93 -15.90 -1.62 10.61
N TYR A 94 -15.71 -0.39 10.16
CA TYR A 94 -16.79 0.53 9.77
C TYR A 94 -17.17 0.46 8.29
N ASN A 95 -16.54 -0.39 7.49
CA ASN A 95 -16.87 -0.53 6.07
C ASN A 95 -18.36 -0.86 5.88
N ASN A 96 -19.01 -0.20 4.91
CA ASN A 96 -20.44 -0.31 4.66
C ASN A 96 -21.29 -0.06 5.93
N CYS A 97 -20.96 0.96 6.71
CA CYS A 97 -21.63 1.26 7.98
C CYS A 97 -21.61 0.04 8.93
N SER A 98 -20.47 -0.58 9.11
CA SER A 98 -20.21 -1.79 9.92
C SER A 98 -20.98 -3.06 9.49
N ASN A 99 -21.72 -3.04 8.37
CA ASN A 99 -22.47 -4.22 7.92
C ASN A 99 -21.61 -5.22 7.13
N THR A 100 -20.52 -4.73 6.51
CA THR A 100 -19.61 -5.56 5.72
C THR A 100 -18.17 -5.12 6.05
N PRO A 101 -17.70 -5.44 7.27
CA PRO A 101 -16.33 -5.09 7.67
C PRO A 101 -15.31 -5.79 6.78
N ALA A 102 -14.11 -5.21 6.70
CA ALA A 102 -12.99 -5.85 6.04
C ALA A 102 -12.66 -7.19 6.71
N SER A 103 -12.17 -8.15 5.95
CA SER A 103 -11.63 -9.38 6.52
C SER A 103 -10.31 -9.13 7.26
N PHE A 104 -9.90 -10.08 8.08
CA PHE A 104 -8.55 -10.07 8.64
C PHE A 104 -7.50 -10.12 7.53
N THR A 105 -6.44 -9.32 7.67
CA THR A 105 -5.26 -9.38 6.81
C THR A 105 -4.52 -10.70 6.95
N ALA A 106 -3.59 -10.98 6.05
CA ALA A 106 -2.77 -12.19 6.13
C ALA A 106 -1.94 -12.24 7.41
N TYR A 107 -1.42 -11.10 7.87
CA TYR A 107 -0.66 -11.04 9.12
C TYR A 107 -1.53 -11.29 10.35
N GLU A 108 -2.73 -10.75 10.41
CA GLU A 108 -3.68 -11.03 11.50
C GLU A 108 -4.06 -12.52 11.54
N LYS A 109 -4.35 -13.11 10.39
CA LYS A 109 -4.61 -14.56 10.27
C LYS A 109 -3.39 -15.39 10.68
N TYR A 110 -2.19 -14.95 10.32
CA TYR A 110 -0.94 -15.58 10.76
C TYR A 110 -0.79 -15.55 12.28
N ARG A 111 -1.02 -14.40 12.90
CA ARG A 111 -1.00 -14.27 14.37
C ARG A 111 -2.02 -15.17 15.08
N LEU A 112 -3.17 -15.39 14.46
CA LEU A 112 -4.22 -16.27 14.96
C LEU A 112 -3.96 -17.77 14.66
N ASN A 113 -2.88 -18.11 13.98
CA ASN A 113 -2.60 -19.46 13.47
C ASN A 113 -3.69 -19.98 12.49
N TRP A 114 -4.39 -19.07 11.80
CA TRP A 114 -5.39 -19.41 10.77
C TRP A 114 -4.80 -19.44 9.37
N LEU A 115 -3.61 -18.88 9.20
CA LEU A 115 -2.83 -18.86 7.97
C LEU A 115 -1.38 -19.15 8.31
N GLN A 116 -0.75 -19.99 7.51
CA GLN A 116 0.71 -20.10 7.47
C GLN A 116 1.20 -19.32 6.27
N LEU A 117 2.09 -18.36 6.49
CA LEU A 117 2.69 -17.58 5.42
C LEU A 117 3.73 -18.43 4.68
N ASP A 118 3.66 -18.43 3.36
CA ASP A 118 4.67 -19.06 2.50
C ASP A 118 5.92 -18.16 2.43
N THR A 119 7.09 -18.69 2.80
CA THR A 119 8.32 -17.90 2.76
C THR A 119 8.86 -17.79 1.33
N LEU A 120 9.13 -16.55 0.89
CA LEU A 120 9.85 -16.30 -0.35
C LEU A 120 11.36 -16.41 -0.10
N GLU A 121 11.97 -17.47 -0.60
CA GLU A 121 13.42 -17.75 -0.42
C GLU A 121 14.17 -17.88 -1.75
N VAL A 122 13.51 -18.38 -2.78
CA VAL A 122 14.14 -18.74 -4.05
C VAL A 122 13.77 -17.73 -5.12
N ALA A 123 14.77 -17.28 -5.89
CA ALA A 123 14.52 -16.42 -7.04
C ALA A 123 13.60 -17.11 -8.05
N GLY A 124 12.54 -16.45 -8.49
CA GLY A 124 11.56 -17.07 -9.37
C GLY A 124 10.38 -16.19 -9.73
N GLU A 125 9.49 -16.74 -10.56
CA GLU A 125 8.18 -16.14 -10.85
C GLU A 125 7.14 -16.76 -9.93
N TYR A 126 6.27 -15.93 -9.38
CA TYR A 126 5.31 -16.31 -8.36
C TYR A 126 3.90 -15.86 -8.71
N LEU A 127 2.92 -16.58 -8.17
CA LEU A 127 1.50 -16.31 -8.28
C LEU A 127 0.92 -16.12 -6.88
N LEU A 128 0.21 -15.02 -6.68
CA LEU A 128 -0.49 -14.71 -5.44
C LEU A 128 -1.99 -14.54 -5.72
N PRO A 129 -2.80 -15.57 -5.49
CA PRO A 129 -4.24 -15.48 -5.64
C PRO A 129 -4.88 -14.63 -4.53
N PRO A 130 -6.14 -14.19 -4.69
CA PRO A 130 -6.83 -13.43 -3.65
C PRO A 130 -6.84 -14.17 -2.30
N LEU A 131 -6.57 -13.44 -1.22
CA LEU A 131 -6.49 -13.98 0.14
C LEU A 131 -7.78 -14.70 0.57
N MET A 132 -8.94 -14.15 0.20
CA MET A 132 -10.25 -14.72 0.56
C MET A 132 -10.54 -16.04 -0.15
N ASP A 133 -9.99 -16.25 -1.34
CA ASP A 133 -10.26 -17.45 -2.15
C ASP A 133 -9.28 -18.58 -1.83
N SER A 134 -8.04 -18.25 -1.47
CA SER A 134 -6.94 -19.22 -1.37
C SER A 134 -6.36 -19.37 0.03
N ASN A 135 -6.62 -18.40 0.92
CA ASN A 135 -5.96 -18.27 2.22
C ASN A 135 -4.42 -18.38 2.08
N LYS A 136 -3.86 -17.67 1.08
CA LYS A 136 -2.43 -17.66 0.74
C LYS A 136 -1.87 -16.26 0.78
N ALA A 137 -0.69 -16.13 1.38
CA ALA A 137 0.12 -14.90 1.38
C ALA A 137 1.59 -15.27 1.53
N TYR A 138 2.47 -14.34 1.19
CA TYR A 138 3.91 -14.55 1.30
C TYR A 138 4.52 -13.71 2.42
N ILE A 139 5.56 -14.28 3.05
CA ILE A 139 6.46 -13.56 3.94
C ILE A 139 7.83 -13.40 3.28
N ILE A 140 8.40 -12.21 3.39
CA ILE A 140 9.75 -11.88 2.95
C ILE A 140 10.54 -11.56 4.21
N THR A 141 11.36 -12.50 4.65
CA THR A 141 12.13 -12.40 5.89
C THR A 141 13.32 -11.47 5.73
N SER A 142 13.62 -10.71 6.79
CA SER A 142 14.86 -9.96 6.96
C SER A 142 15.90 -10.78 7.74
N PRO A 143 17.10 -10.25 7.99
CA PRO A 143 18.06 -10.84 8.93
C PRO A 143 17.57 -10.80 10.39
N TYR A 144 16.52 -10.05 10.70
CA TYR A 144 15.94 -9.88 12.04
C TYR A 144 14.65 -10.68 12.14
N GLU A 145 14.52 -11.51 13.19
CA GLU A 145 13.33 -12.37 13.35
C GLU A 145 12.04 -11.59 13.57
N ASP A 146 12.15 -10.39 14.11
CA ASP A 146 11.03 -9.52 14.48
C ASP A 146 10.66 -8.49 13.40
N GLU A 147 11.37 -8.47 12.25
CA GLU A 147 11.13 -7.52 11.16
C GLU A 147 11.09 -8.22 9.80
N PHE A 148 10.01 -8.05 9.07
CA PHE A 148 9.77 -8.71 7.79
C PHE A 148 8.68 -8.00 7.01
N PHE A 149 8.50 -8.39 5.74
CA PHE A 149 7.39 -7.91 4.92
C PHE A 149 6.39 -9.04 4.68
N VAL A 150 5.10 -8.69 4.58
CA VAL A 150 4.03 -9.61 4.20
C VAL A 150 3.40 -9.12 2.90
N PHE A 151 3.24 -9.99 1.93
CA PHE A 151 2.61 -9.69 0.66
C PHE A 151 1.34 -10.50 0.50
N GLU A 152 0.19 -9.83 0.45
CA GLU A 152 -1.13 -10.40 0.23
C GLU A 152 -1.81 -9.80 -1.00
N ASN A 153 -2.84 -10.46 -1.50
CA ASN A 153 -3.68 -9.96 -2.58
C ASN A 153 -5.12 -9.80 -2.08
N ARG A 154 -5.61 -8.58 -2.13
CA ARG A 154 -7.02 -8.25 -1.79
C ARG A 154 -7.86 -8.17 -3.06
N ASN A 155 -9.10 -8.57 -2.96
CA ASN A 155 -10.07 -8.44 -4.05
C ASN A 155 -11.41 -7.99 -3.48
N GLN A 156 -12.03 -6.98 -4.12
CA GLN A 156 -13.34 -6.45 -3.72
C GLN A 156 -14.44 -7.48 -3.96
N SER A 157 -14.47 -8.50 -3.11
CA SER A 157 -15.45 -9.59 -3.13
C SER A 157 -15.75 -10.07 -1.71
N SER A 158 -16.89 -10.71 -1.50
CA SER A 158 -17.29 -11.24 -0.19
C SER A 158 -17.21 -10.17 0.91
N TRP A 159 -16.54 -10.44 2.03
CA TRP A 159 -16.34 -9.47 3.11
C TRP A 159 -15.47 -8.28 2.69
N ASP A 160 -14.58 -8.47 1.73
CA ASP A 160 -13.72 -7.40 1.21
C ASP A 160 -14.36 -6.55 0.11
N THR A 161 -15.68 -6.69 -0.13
CA THR A 161 -16.39 -5.89 -1.16
C THR A 161 -16.19 -4.37 -1.00
N TYR A 162 -15.99 -3.91 0.22
CA TYR A 162 -15.87 -2.47 0.53
C TYR A 162 -14.45 -2.06 0.98
N VAL A 163 -13.43 -2.89 0.80
CA VAL A 163 -12.05 -2.42 0.91
C VAL A 163 -11.74 -1.41 -0.20
N PRO A 164 -10.76 -0.52 -0.02
CA PRO A 164 -10.54 0.60 -0.94
C PRO A 164 -10.37 0.21 -2.40
N ASN A 165 -9.67 -0.91 -2.68
CA ASN A 165 -9.44 -1.40 -4.04
C ASN A 165 -9.09 -2.89 -4.05
N SER A 166 -8.85 -3.42 -5.25
CA SER A 166 -8.34 -4.78 -5.48
C SER A 166 -6.90 -4.72 -5.98
N GLY A 167 -6.00 -5.49 -5.37
CA GLY A 167 -4.59 -5.56 -5.73
C GLY A 167 -3.72 -6.17 -4.64
N GLY A 168 -2.41 -6.14 -4.86
CA GLY A 168 -1.44 -6.60 -3.89
C GLY A 168 -1.16 -5.54 -2.83
N LEU A 169 -1.12 -5.92 -1.56
CA LEU A 169 -0.67 -5.08 -0.46
C LEU A 169 0.60 -5.65 0.13
N ILE A 170 1.59 -4.81 0.32
CA ILE A 170 2.83 -5.14 1.03
C ILE A 170 2.80 -4.42 2.37
N TYR A 171 3.02 -5.17 3.43
CA TYR A 171 3.08 -4.64 4.78
C TYR A 171 4.50 -4.76 5.32
N HIS A 172 5.02 -3.68 5.90
CA HIS A 172 6.21 -3.70 6.74
C HIS A 172 5.80 -4.06 8.16
N VAL A 173 6.33 -5.13 8.69
CA VAL A 173 5.98 -5.65 10.01
C VAL A 173 7.18 -5.60 10.93
N LYS A 174 7.00 -4.97 12.11
CA LYS A 174 7.93 -5.03 13.23
C LYS A 174 7.21 -5.59 14.45
N GLN A 175 7.54 -6.79 14.86
CA GLN A 175 6.96 -7.46 16.03
C GLN A 175 7.55 -6.94 17.33
N GLU A 176 7.11 -5.77 17.76
CA GLU A 176 7.61 -5.11 18.95
C GLU A 176 6.47 -4.70 19.89
N GLY A 177 6.04 -5.61 20.74
CA GLY A 177 4.91 -5.41 21.66
C GLY A 177 3.55 -5.39 20.96
N ASP A 178 2.48 -5.28 21.76
CA ASP A 178 1.10 -5.29 21.28
C ASP A 178 0.35 -3.97 21.56
N TYR A 179 1.04 -2.96 22.06
CA TYR A 179 0.45 -1.65 22.37
C TYR A 179 1.11 -0.57 21.51
N ASN A 180 0.30 0.44 21.14
CA ASN A 180 0.76 1.59 20.37
C ASN A 180 1.50 1.18 19.10
N ILE A 181 0.95 0.22 18.37
CA ILE A 181 1.62 -0.39 17.21
C ILE A 181 1.86 0.64 16.13
N ASN A 182 0.88 1.49 15.85
CA ASN A 182 0.89 2.45 14.76
C ASN A 182 0.61 3.90 15.25
N CYS A 183 1.15 4.30 16.41
CA CYS A 183 0.93 5.64 16.95
C CYS A 183 1.94 6.68 16.47
N ASP A 184 3.16 6.27 16.13
CA ASP A 184 4.18 7.16 15.58
C ASP A 184 4.15 7.11 14.05
N PRO A 185 3.78 8.20 13.34
CA PRO A 185 3.70 8.20 11.88
C PRO A 185 5.05 7.97 11.18
N ASN A 186 6.16 8.13 11.91
CA ASN A 186 7.49 7.85 11.37
C ASN A 186 7.99 6.43 11.71
N TYR A 187 7.23 5.67 12.51
CA TYR A 187 7.59 4.32 12.92
C TYR A 187 6.34 3.48 13.19
N GLN A 188 5.65 3.17 12.13
CA GLN A 188 4.47 2.30 12.17
C GLN A 188 4.93 0.83 12.16
N LYS A 189 4.56 0.06 13.19
CA LYS A 189 5.04 -1.33 13.37
C LYS A 189 4.28 -2.35 12.54
N TYR A 190 3.18 -1.95 11.95
CA TYR A 190 2.44 -2.70 10.96
C TYR A 190 1.85 -1.68 9.97
N ASP A 191 2.58 -1.46 8.92
CA ASP A 191 2.34 -0.39 7.97
C ASP A 191 2.15 -0.92 6.55
N ILE A 192 1.38 -0.22 5.74
CA ILE A 192 1.27 -0.50 4.33
C ILE A 192 2.40 0.25 3.62
N GLU A 193 3.07 -0.42 2.72
CA GLU A 193 3.98 0.21 1.77
C GLU A 193 3.16 0.67 0.56
N GLU A 194 2.73 1.94 0.57
CA GLU A 194 1.77 2.50 -0.38
C GLU A 194 2.35 2.58 -1.80
N ALA A 195 1.75 1.83 -2.72
CA ALA A 195 2.22 1.80 -4.11
C ALA A 195 2.13 3.16 -4.81
N ASP A 196 1.34 4.09 -4.32
CA ASP A 196 1.23 5.45 -4.83
C ASP A 196 2.18 6.44 -4.14
N ARG A 197 2.95 6.01 -3.13
CA ARG A 197 3.93 6.80 -2.36
C ARG A 197 3.31 7.89 -1.48
N ASN A 198 2.06 7.74 -1.13
CA ASN A 198 1.32 8.77 -0.43
C ASN A 198 0.56 8.18 0.76
N ASP A 199 1.15 8.30 1.94
CA ASP A 199 0.55 7.92 3.22
C ASP A 199 -0.54 8.94 3.61
N ASP A 200 -1.72 8.86 2.95
CA ASP A 200 -2.85 9.76 3.15
C ASP A 200 -4.18 8.98 3.14
N ASP A 201 -5.00 9.21 4.16
CA ASP A 201 -6.36 8.64 4.29
C ASP A 201 -7.24 8.82 3.03
N ASN A 202 -6.93 9.76 2.16
CA ASN A 202 -7.71 10.04 0.95
C ASN A 202 -7.24 9.26 -0.28
N THR A 203 -6.11 8.55 -0.21
CA THR A 203 -5.51 7.84 -1.35
C THR A 203 -5.50 6.33 -1.22
N LEU A 204 -6.10 5.78 -0.18
CA LEU A 204 -6.13 4.33 0.13
C LEU A 204 -6.44 3.41 -1.07
N ALA A 205 -7.21 3.89 -2.05
CA ALA A 205 -7.54 3.10 -3.23
C ALA A 205 -6.36 2.91 -4.19
N THR A 206 -5.29 3.68 -4.04
CA THR A 206 -4.09 3.64 -4.88
C THR A 206 -2.87 3.02 -4.19
N ASP A 207 -3.02 2.57 -2.93
CA ASP A 207 -1.98 1.88 -2.16
C ASP A 207 -1.61 0.50 -2.71
N VAL A 208 -2.49 -0.07 -3.55
CA VAL A 208 -2.31 -1.44 -4.06
C VAL A 208 -1.34 -1.52 -5.22
N PHE A 209 -0.54 -2.59 -5.22
CA PHE A 209 0.27 -3.00 -6.37
C PHE A 209 -0.53 -3.85 -7.38
N PRO A 210 -0.28 -3.72 -8.71
CA PRO A 210 0.55 -2.68 -9.32
C PRO A 210 -0.13 -1.32 -9.24
N SER A 211 0.65 -0.28 -8.98
CA SER A 211 0.14 1.09 -9.06
C SER A 211 -0.15 1.49 -10.49
N ALA A 212 -1.28 2.12 -10.72
CA ALA A 212 -1.61 2.66 -12.05
C ALA A 212 -0.72 3.83 -12.47
N GLN A 213 -0.04 4.48 -11.51
CA GLN A 213 0.71 5.73 -11.74
C GLN A 213 2.22 5.59 -11.50
N TYR A 214 2.66 4.72 -10.58
CA TYR A 214 4.02 4.82 -10.05
C TYR A 214 4.84 3.55 -10.20
N ASN A 215 4.43 2.42 -9.66
CA ASN A 215 5.31 1.27 -9.60
C ASN A 215 4.61 -0.07 -9.79
N ASN A 216 5.32 -0.99 -10.42
CA ASN A 216 5.03 -2.40 -10.43
C ASN A 216 6.23 -3.22 -9.88
N PHE A 217 6.97 -2.61 -8.94
CA PHE A 217 8.10 -3.25 -8.26
C PHE A 217 8.25 -2.66 -6.84
N PHE A 218 8.86 -3.45 -5.95
CA PHE A 218 9.19 -3.10 -4.58
C PHE A 218 10.59 -3.61 -4.27
N ALA A 219 11.51 -2.71 -3.96
CA ALA A 219 12.94 -3.00 -3.80
C ALA A 219 13.61 -1.91 -2.96
N ASP A 220 14.88 -2.12 -2.56
CA ASP A 220 15.63 -1.15 -1.75
C ASP A 220 15.80 0.21 -2.44
N TYR A 221 15.74 0.24 -3.76
CA TYR A 221 15.88 1.43 -4.61
C TYR A 221 14.55 1.99 -5.14
N SER A 222 13.43 1.42 -4.74
CA SER A 222 12.10 1.93 -5.12
C SER A 222 11.54 2.92 -4.10
N GLN A 223 10.37 3.47 -4.40
CA GLN A 223 9.53 4.17 -3.45
C GLN A 223 8.07 3.77 -3.71
N PRO A 224 7.43 3.10 -2.73
CA PRO A 224 8.00 2.71 -1.44
C PRO A 224 9.17 1.75 -1.60
N ASN A 225 9.97 1.57 -0.57
CA ASN A 225 11.17 0.76 -0.62
C ASN A 225 11.18 -0.35 0.44
N SER A 226 12.08 -1.33 0.26
CA SER A 226 12.25 -2.45 1.19
C SER A 226 13.39 -2.24 2.21
N ILE A 227 13.70 -0.99 2.51
CA ILE A 227 14.69 -0.65 3.55
C ILE A 227 14.12 -0.96 4.93
N LEU A 228 14.89 -1.61 5.75
CA LEU A 228 14.53 -1.93 7.14
C LEU A 228 14.57 -0.69 8.03
N TRP A 229 13.87 -0.72 9.16
CA TRP A 229 13.82 0.40 10.11
C TRP A 229 15.18 0.88 10.62
N ASN A 230 16.19 0.04 10.59
CA ASN A 230 17.57 0.42 10.93
C ASN A 230 18.35 1.04 9.75
N GLY A 231 17.74 1.17 8.58
CA GLY A 231 18.34 1.71 7.35
C GLY A 231 19.12 0.69 6.52
N GLU A 232 19.08 -0.59 6.87
CA GLU A 232 19.73 -1.64 6.08
C GLU A 232 18.87 -2.08 4.90
N SER A 233 19.51 -2.42 3.79
CA SER A 233 18.88 -2.95 2.59
C SER A 233 18.44 -4.40 2.79
N LEU A 234 17.21 -4.72 2.39
CA LEU A 234 16.70 -6.09 2.40
C LEU A 234 17.34 -6.97 1.33
N ASN A 235 17.71 -6.39 0.18
CA ASN A 235 18.29 -7.07 -0.98
C ASN A 235 17.40 -8.21 -1.55
N LYS A 236 16.10 -8.10 -1.43
CA LYS A 236 15.12 -9.09 -1.90
C LYS A 236 14.04 -8.41 -2.76
N PRO A 237 14.39 -7.93 -3.97
CA PRO A 237 13.45 -7.19 -4.80
C PRO A 237 12.27 -8.05 -5.27
N ILE A 238 11.10 -7.45 -5.29
CA ILE A 238 9.91 -7.90 -6.00
C ILE A 238 9.77 -7.03 -7.24
N THR A 239 9.74 -7.64 -8.42
CA THR A 239 9.68 -6.92 -9.70
C THR A 239 8.54 -7.44 -10.56
N ARG A 240 8.17 -6.68 -11.59
CA ARG A 240 7.10 -7.02 -12.55
C ARG A 240 5.80 -7.45 -11.89
N ILE A 241 5.38 -6.71 -10.88
CA ILE A 241 4.09 -6.93 -10.23
C ILE A 241 2.99 -6.59 -11.24
N THR A 242 2.16 -7.56 -11.57
CA THR A 242 1.03 -7.41 -12.48
C THR A 242 -0.21 -8.05 -11.90
N ARG A 243 -1.38 -7.51 -12.22
CA ARG A 243 -2.67 -8.09 -11.86
C ARG A 243 -3.39 -8.59 -13.10
N ASP A 244 -3.73 -9.86 -13.12
CA ASP A 244 -4.58 -10.43 -14.15
C ASP A 244 -6.05 -10.36 -13.70
N THR A 245 -6.85 -9.59 -14.41
CA THR A 245 -8.27 -9.38 -14.07
C THR A 245 -9.15 -10.59 -14.42
N SER A 246 -8.63 -11.57 -15.15
CA SER A 246 -9.38 -12.79 -15.50
C SER A 246 -9.46 -13.79 -14.34
N ASP A 247 -8.43 -13.83 -13.50
CA ASP A 247 -8.36 -14.69 -12.31
C ASP A 247 -8.11 -13.91 -11.01
N ASN A 248 -8.01 -12.58 -11.10
CA ASN A 248 -7.70 -11.66 -10.00
C ASN A 248 -6.38 -11.95 -9.27
N CYS A 249 -5.48 -12.74 -9.87
CA CYS A 249 -4.20 -13.05 -9.29
C CYS A 249 -3.17 -11.94 -9.51
N ILE A 250 -2.30 -11.76 -8.54
CA ILE A 250 -1.06 -11.00 -8.69
C ILE A 250 0.03 -11.94 -9.17
N ARG A 251 0.77 -11.54 -10.21
CA ARG A 251 1.98 -12.21 -10.70
C ARG A 251 3.16 -11.30 -10.51
N PHE A 252 4.27 -11.86 -10.05
CA PHE A 252 5.48 -11.07 -9.78
C PHE A 252 6.73 -11.93 -9.88
N ARG A 253 7.89 -11.28 -9.93
CA ARG A 253 9.21 -11.88 -9.82
C ARG A 253 9.80 -11.57 -8.46
N PHE A 254 10.40 -12.54 -7.82
CA PHE A 254 11.11 -12.39 -6.57
C PHE A 254 12.60 -12.65 -6.77
N MET A 255 13.46 -11.75 -6.30
CA MET A 255 14.93 -11.82 -6.44
C MET A 255 15.41 -12.04 -7.89
N ILE A 256 14.58 -11.70 -8.86
CA ILE A 256 14.98 -11.60 -10.26
C ILE A 256 14.97 -10.09 -10.57
N PRO A 257 16.14 -9.47 -10.75
CA PRO A 257 16.20 -8.08 -11.17
C PRO A 257 15.46 -7.93 -12.49
N ASP A 258 14.79 -6.82 -12.69
CA ASP A 258 14.30 -6.50 -14.01
C ASP A 258 15.52 -6.29 -14.91
N SER A 259 15.58 -7.03 -16.01
CA SER A 259 16.65 -6.85 -17.00
C SER A 259 16.55 -5.50 -17.72
N SER A 260 15.35 -4.92 -17.71
CA SER A 260 15.08 -3.61 -18.30
C SER A 260 15.37 -2.48 -17.31
N ALA A 261 15.74 -1.31 -17.81
CA ALA A 261 15.86 -0.10 -17.00
C ALA A 261 14.50 0.29 -16.39
N ILE A 262 14.55 1.02 -15.30
CA ILE A 262 13.36 1.63 -14.68
C ILE A 262 13.57 3.14 -14.72
N VAL A 263 12.67 3.83 -15.40
CA VAL A 263 12.73 5.28 -15.58
C VAL A 263 11.43 5.93 -15.16
N GLU A 264 11.53 7.07 -14.51
CA GLU A 264 10.39 7.86 -14.10
C GLU A 264 10.35 9.21 -14.82
N THR A 265 9.15 9.66 -15.11
CA THR A 265 8.90 10.99 -15.68
C THR A 265 8.52 11.95 -14.57
N ILE A 266 9.29 12.99 -14.34
CA ILE A 266 8.97 14.01 -13.34
C ILE A 266 7.85 14.92 -13.87
N HIS A 267 6.88 15.20 -13.01
CA HIS A 267 5.71 15.99 -13.40
C HIS A 267 6.02 17.47 -13.66
N GLU A 268 7.05 18.03 -13.04
CA GLU A 268 7.37 19.45 -13.16
C GLU A 268 8.08 19.75 -14.47
N SER A 269 7.31 20.19 -15.46
CA SER A 269 7.88 20.83 -16.66
C SER A 269 8.18 22.31 -16.36
N ILE A 270 9.36 22.78 -16.76
CA ILE A 270 9.77 24.17 -16.57
C ILE A 270 9.60 24.93 -17.89
N LYS A 271 8.70 25.92 -17.88
CA LYS A 271 8.52 26.80 -19.04
C LYS A 271 9.76 27.70 -19.21
N LEU A 272 10.41 27.63 -20.37
CA LEU A 272 11.54 28.47 -20.74
C LEU A 272 11.10 29.60 -21.68
N SER A 273 10.16 29.32 -22.59
CA SER A 273 9.51 30.30 -23.46
C SER A 273 8.07 29.86 -23.77
N ASN A 274 7.37 30.61 -24.63
CA ASN A 274 6.01 30.21 -25.06
C ASN A 274 6.02 28.92 -25.89
N THR A 275 7.14 28.54 -26.50
CA THR A 275 7.30 27.38 -27.38
C THR A 275 8.44 26.46 -26.98
N SER A 276 8.96 26.61 -25.73
CA SER A 276 9.98 25.70 -25.21
C SER A 276 9.78 25.39 -23.70
N TYR A 277 9.95 24.14 -23.36
CA TYR A 277 9.81 23.62 -22.00
C TYR A 277 10.96 22.66 -21.68
N GLN A 278 11.49 22.73 -20.46
CA GLN A 278 12.39 21.71 -19.97
C GLN A 278 11.57 20.63 -19.25
N VAL A 279 11.84 19.37 -19.59
CA VAL A 279 11.28 18.19 -18.93
C VAL A 279 12.39 17.40 -18.26
N LYS A 280 12.05 16.67 -17.19
CA LYS A 280 12.98 15.90 -16.37
C LYS A 280 12.51 14.46 -16.17
N GLY A 281 13.45 13.56 -16.02
CA GLY A 281 13.24 12.17 -15.64
C GLY A 281 14.28 11.73 -14.62
N VAL A 282 14.01 10.59 -14.00
CA VAL A 282 14.92 9.91 -13.08
C VAL A 282 15.13 8.48 -13.57
N GLU A 283 16.39 8.05 -13.60
CA GLU A 283 16.78 6.66 -13.77
C GLU A 283 16.77 5.98 -12.38
N VAL A 284 15.76 5.21 -12.11
CA VAL A 284 15.62 4.51 -10.82
C VAL A 284 16.50 3.26 -10.79
N TYR A 285 16.65 2.61 -11.94
CA TYR A 285 17.49 1.44 -12.14
C TYR A 285 17.99 1.40 -13.57
N GLU A 286 19.30 1.26 -13.76
CA GLU A 286 19.94 1.29 -15.08
C GLU A 286 19.58 0.07 -15.94
N GLY A 287 19.25 -1.05 -15.32
CA GLY A 287 19.07 -2.31 -16.03
C GLY A 287 20.40 -2.94 -16.47
N ILE A 288 20.29 -4.01 -17.26
CA ILE A 288 21.47 -4.72 -17.80
C ILE A 288 21.67 -4.49 -19.30
N TYR A 289 20.71 -3.87 -19.97
CA TYR A 289 20.80 -3.59 -21.41
C TYR A 289 21.57 -2.30 -21.67
N ASN A 290 22.30 -2.29 -22.76
CA ASN A 290 22.90 -1.06 -23.27
C ASN A 290 21.82 -0.24 -24.02
N TYR A 291 21.36 0.84 -23.43
CA TYR A 291 20.36 1.72 -24.04
C TYR A 291 21.07 2.69 -25.01
N THR A 292 20.72 2.59 -26.28
CA THR A 292 21.23 3.44 -27.36
C THR A 292 20.54 4.80 -27.41
N PHE A 293 19.36 4.91 -26.79
CA PHE A 293 18.63 6.15 -26.59
C PHE A 293 18.20 6.28 -25.13
N LYS A 294 18.46 7.43 -24.53
CA LYS A 294 17.97 7.86 -23.22
C LYS A 294 17.41 9.27 -23.37
N GLY A 295 16.12 9.48 -23.09
CA GLY A 295 15.48 10.77 -23.29
C GLY A 295 13.97 10.75 -23.04
N PHE A 296 13.22 11.44 -23.91
CA PHE A 296 11.77 11.60 -23.75
C PHE A 296 11.04 11.36 -25.07
N ALA A 297 9.86 10.75 -24.97
CA ALA A 297 8.84 10.74 -26.01
C ALA A 297 7.84 11.86 -25.77
N LEU A 298 7.45 12.58 -26.81
CA LEU A 298 6.49 13.69 -26.81
C LEU A 298 5.45 13.48 -27.89
N ASP A 299 4.19 13.73 -27.56
CA ASP A 299 3.08 13.73 -28.52
C ASP A 299 2.02 14.77 -28.12
N THR A 300 1.16 15.11 -29.05
CA THR A 300 -0.08 15.87 -28.81
C THR A 300 -1.27 14.96 -28.57
N LEU A 301 -1.10 13.65 -28.74
CA LEU A 301 -2.08 12.59 -28.49
C LEU A 301 -1.62 11.76 -27.30
N GLN A 302 -2.55 11.42 -26.42
CA GLN A 302 -2.26 10.65 -25.20
C GLN A 302 -1.84 9.20 -25.49
N ASP A 303 -2.22 8.66 -26.63
CA ASP A 303 -1.87 7.31 -27.08
C ASP A 303 -0.48 7.21 -27.71
N PHE A 304 0.21 8.33 -27.85
CA PHE A 304 1.54 8.43 -28.46
C PHE A 304 1.62 7.82 -29.87
N SER A 305 0.53 7.88 -30.64
CA SER A 305 0.45 7.33 -31.99
C SER A 305 1.32 8.07 -33.01
N THR A 306 1.79 9.28 -32.67
CA THR A 306 2.68 10.13 -33.50
C THR A 306 3.87 10.67 -32.72
N GLU A 307 4.35 9.91 -31.76
CA GLU A 307 5.40 10.34 -30.83
C GLU A 307 6.69 10.77 -31.54
N GLN A 308 7.31 11.80 -30.96
CA GLN A 308 8.64 12.27 -31.32
C GLN A 308 9.60 12.06 -30.15
N PHE A 309 10.83 11.66 -30.46
CA PHE A 309 11.84 11.38 -29.43
C PHE A 309 12.82 12.54 -29.31
N PHE A 310 13.13 12.93 -28.08
CA PHE A 310 14.08 13.97 -27.72
C PHE A 310 15.13 13.35 -26.79
N GLU A 311 16.38 13.30 -27.28
CA GLU A 311 17.49 12.77 -26.48
C GLU A 311 17.75 13.67 -25.27
N ALA A 312 18.12 13.09 -24.14
CA ALA A 312 18.51 13.84 -22.96
C ALA A 312 19.88 14.52 -23.19
N ASP A 313 19.95 15.79 -22.85
CA ASP A 313 21.15 16.64 -23.01
C ASP A 313 21.81 16.99 -21.67
N GLY A 314 21.15 16.69 -20.56
CA GLY A 314 21.62 16.94 -19.21
C GLY A 314 21.45 15.71 -18.30
N PHE A 315 22.56 15.16 -17.84
CA PHE A 315 22.59 14.08 -16.83
C PHE A 315 23.24 14.62 -15.55
N ASN A 316 22.60 14.35 -14.42
CA ASN A 316 23.11 14.69 -13.09
C ASN A 316 22.78 13.58 -12.10
N ALA A 317 23.75 12.74 -11.79
CA ALA A 317 23.56 11.48 -11.07
C ALA A 317 22.47 10.64 -11.75
N ASP A 318 21.38 10.34 -11.05
CA ASP A 318 20.29 9.52 -11.55
C ASP A 318 19.21 10.32 -12.31
N SER A 319 19.35 11.64 -12.42
CA SER A 319 18.39 12.50 -13.13
C SER A 319 18.87 12.89 -14.51
N PHE A 320 17.93 13.01 -15.44
CA PHE A 320 18.20 13.48 -16.81
C PHE A 320 17.13 14.46 -17.27
N SER A 321 17.49 15.32 -18.21
CA SER A 321 16.60 16.35 -18.72
C SER A 321 16.84 16.63 -20.20
N THR A 322 15.84 17.25 -20.84
CA THR A 322 16.01 17.85 -22.17
C THR A 322 15.14 19.08 -22.32
N VAL A 323 15.45 19.92 -23.30
CA VAL A 323 14.62 21.07 -23.65
C VAL A 323 13.84 20.78 -24.93
N LEU A 324 12.52 20.68 -24.76
CA LEU A 324 11.58 20.57 -25.87
C LEU A 324 11.42 21.94 -26.53
N THR A 325 11.66 22.03 -27.82
CA THR A 325 11.62 23.28 -28.59
C THR A 325 10.66 23.20 -29.76
N ASN A 326 10.35 24.35 -30.36
CA ASN A 326 9.48 24.48 -31.53
C ASN A 326 8.05 23.95 -31.29
N LEU A 327 7.58 24.09 -30.07
CA LEU A 327 6.22 23.66 -29.69
C LEU A 327 5.18 24.64 -30.26
N LEU A 328 4.00 24.12 -30.61
CA LEU A 328 2.88 24.93 -31.06
C LEU A 328 2.27 25.73 -29.91
N TYR A 329 1.74 26.89 -30.18
CA TYR A 329 1.01 27.71 -29.20
C TYR A 329 -0.33 27.08 -28.81
N ALA A 330 -0.79 27.35 -27.60
CA ALA A 330 -2.07 26.89 -27.03
C ALA A 330 -2.35 25.39 -27.27
N LYS A 331 -1.32 24.55 -27.13
CA LYS A 331 -1.38 23.13 -27.39
C LYS A 331 -1.05 22.33 -26.15
N THR A 332 -1.84 21.31 -25.83
CA THR A 332 -1.50 20.33 -24.80
C THR A 332 -0.57 19.29 -25.39
N TYR A 333 0.49 18.99 -24.66
CA TYR A 333 1.47 17.98 -24.95
C TYR A 333 1.46 16.92 -23.84
N TYR A 334 1.63 15.66 -24.24
CA TYR A 334 1.90 14.52 -23.40
C TYR A 334 3.36 14.14 -23.56
N TYR A 335 4.04 13.87 -22.45
CA TYR A 335 5.44 13.45 -22.48
C TYR A 335 5.69 12.34 -21.46
N ARG A 336 6.70 11.54 -21.76
CA ARG A 336 7.17 10.46 -20.88
C ARG A 336 8.66 10.23 -21.11
N SER A 337 9.37 9.81 -20.05
CA SER A 337 10.75 9.31 -20.18
C SER A 337 10.76 8.09 -21.09
N ALA A 338 11.81 7.95 -21.89
CA ALA A 338 11.95 6.85 -22.85
C ALA A 338 13.41 6.38 -22.91
N TYR A 339 13.63 5.09 -22.74
CA TYR A 339 14.92 4.42 -22.96
C TYR A 339 14.74 3.34 -24.00
N ILE A 340 15.59 3.31 -25.01
CA ILE A 340 15.49 2.38 -26.15
C ILE A 340 16.80 1.59 -26.27
N SER A 341 16.70 0.28 -26.33
CA SER A 341 17.78 -0.64 -26.65
C SER A 341 17.37 -1.54 -27.82
N ASP A 342 18.28 -2.37 -28.29
CA ASP A 342 17.99 -3.38 -29.34
C ASP A 342 17.00 -4.46 -28.87
N TYR A 343 16.77 -4.57 -27.57
CA TYR A 343 15.97 -5.64 -26.95
C TYR A 343 14.69 -5.15 -26.30
N ASP A 344 14.64 -3.84 -25.90
CA ASP A 344 13.52 -3.34 -25.12
C ASP A 344 13.37 -1.82 -25.30
N THR A 345 12.13 -1.34 -25.18
CA THR A 345 11.80 0.08 -25.08
C THR A 345 11.02 0.31 -23.80
N ILE A 346 11.61 1.10 -22.92
CA ILE A 346 11.07 1.41 -21.59
C ILE A 346 10.53 2.82 -21.57
N TYR A 347 9.36 2.97 -20.99
CA TYR A 347 8.72 4.26 -20.80
C TYR A 347 8.44 4.53 -19.32
N GLY A 348 8.66 5.78 -18.91
CA GLY A 348 8.12 6.31 -17.68
C GLY A 348 6.65 6.69 -17.84
N GLN A 349 6.09 7.25 -16.77
CA GLN A 349 4.67 7.65 -16.76
C GLN A 349 4.39 8.84 -17.67
N ILE A 350 3.17 8.88 -18.20
CA ILE A 350 2.69 9.99 -19.01
C ILE A 350 2.44 11.21 -18.12
N LYS A 351 3.04 12.34 -18.48
CA LYS A 351 2.80 13.66 -17.89
C LYS A 351 2.37 14.64 -18.97
N THR A 352 1.83 15.78 -18.56
CA THR A 352 1.28 16.77 -19.49
C THR A 352 1.71 18.19 -19.14
N PHE A 353 1.79 19.02 -20.15
CA PHE A 353 1.80 20.47 -20.01
C PHE A 353 1.05 21.11 -21.18
N THR A 354 0.64 22.37 -21.02
CA THR A 354 -0.01 23.15 -22.09
C THR A 354 0.81 24.41 -22.36
N THR A 355 1.15 24.62 -23.63
CA THR A 355 1.82 25.84 -24.08
C THR A 355 0.84 27.02 -24.01
N VAL A 356 1.36 28.23 -23.79
CA VAL A 356 0.54 29.44 -23.73
C VAL A 356 0.19 29.97 -25.11
N ASP A 357 -0.77 30.85 -25.17
CA ASP A 357 -1.07 31.63 -26.39
C ASP A 357 0.13 32.48 -26.83
N GLY A 358 0.25 32.67 -28.12
CA GLY A 358 1.35 33.46 -28.75
C GLY A 358 1.26 34.96 -28.53
#